data_62e4293f7d17feacd2ce61788ffe5cde
#
_entry.id   62e4293f7d17feacd2ce61788ffe5cde
#
_cell.length_a   1.000
_cell.length_b   1.000
_cell.length_c   1.000
_cell.angle_alpha   90.00
_cell.angle_beta   90.00
_cell.angle_gamma   90.00
#
_symmetry.space_group_name_H-M   'P 1'
#
loop_
_entity.id
_entity.type
_entity.pdbx_description
1 polymer ?
#
loop_
_entity_poly.entity_id
_entity_poly.type
_entity_poly.pdbx_seq_one_letter_code
_entity_poly.pdbx_strand_id
1 'polypeptide(L)'
;LSSSSAASDVYKRQHLLHSLGIQKYSKFEKGSYILDIGTGGGFPGVPLAIVNPECQFVLLDSIGKKLKVIEEVKLKLNLKNISTIHSRVEEHTGAYNYIVSRAVTNLPKFIQLTKHLIPKESEDFRGIYYLKGGEFNDELNTIQMKHKVYDLQPCFEEAFFETKKVIELTH
;
A
#
# COMPACT_ATOMS: atom_id res chain seq x y z
N LEU A 1 2.11 33.63 -6.92
CA LEU A 1 1.56 32.42 -7.60
C LEU A 1 2.49 31.19 -7.57
N SER A 2 3.74 31.32 -7.08
CA SER A 2 4.73 30.23 -7.14
C SER A 2 4.78 29.31 -5.88
N SER A 3 4.29 29.76 -4.73
CA SER A 3 4.42 28.99 -3.47
C SER A 3 3.43 27.83 -3.35
N SER A 4 2.25 27.95 -3.92
CA SER A 4 1.19 26.89 -3.85
C SER A 4 1.51 25.69 -4.73
N SER A 5 2.15 25.89 -5.89
CA SER A 5 2.56 24.77 -6.78
C SER A 5 3.73 23.98 -6.20
N ALA A 6 4.75 24.66 -5.65
CA ALA A 6 5.92 24.01 -5.06
C ALA A 6 5.54 23.14 -3.82
N ALA A 7 4.68 23.65 -2.94
CA ALA A 7 4.20 22.89 -1.79
C ALA A 7 3.38 21.64 -2.23
N SER A 8 2.55 21.77 -3.27
CA SER A 8 1.83 20.65 -3.86
C SER A 8 2.75 19.59 -4.46
N ASP A 9 3.83 20.01 -5.11
CA ASP A 9 4.79 19.08 -5.74
C ASP A 9 5.64 18.35 -4.69
N VAL A 10 6.06 19.04 -3.62
CA VAL A 10 6.72 18.41 -2.46
C VAL A 10 5.82 17.35 -1.84
N TYR A 11 4.55 17.66 -1.60
CA TYR A 11 3.58 16.73 -1.05
C TYR A 11 3.40 15.49 -1.93
N LYS A 12 3.22 15.65 -3.23
CA LYS A 12 3.11 14.54 -4.18
C LYS A 12 4.36 13.67 -4.20
N ARG A 13 5.54 14.30 -4.20
CA ARG A 13 6.83 13.60 -4.14
C ARG A 13 6.94 12.75 -2.87
N GLN A 14 6.59 13.30 -1.71
CA GLN A 14 6.62 12.57 -0.44
C GLN A 14 5.72 11.34 -0.46
N HIS A 15 4.51 11.44 -1.02
CA HIS A 15 3.62 10.29 -1.14
C HIS A 15 4.12 9.23 -2.12
N LEU A 16 4.72 9.65 -3.22
CA LEU A 16 5.36 8.76 -4.19
C LEU A 16 6.50 7.98 -3.53
N LEU A 17 7.45 8.68 -2.90
CA LEU A 17 8.60 8.07 -2.23
C LEU A 17 8.18 7.18 -1.06
N HIS A 18 7.17 7.60 -0.28
CA HIS A 18 6.63 6.78 0.80
C HIS A 18 6.09 5.44 0.27
N SER A 19 5.38 5.47 -0.85
CA SER A 19 4.89 4.26 -1.50
C SER A 19 6.03 3.35 -1.96
N LEU A 20 7.05 3.92 -2.59
CA LEU A 20 8.24 3.20 -3.03
C LEU A 20 9.12 2.72 -1.87
N GLY A 21 8.91 3.22 -0.65
CA GLY A 21 9.52 2.71 0.56
C GLY A 21 9.26 1.23 0.79
N ILE A 22 8.10 0.72 0.37
CA ILE A 22 7.79 -0.72 0.42
C ILE A 22 8.83 -1.51 -0.39
N GLN A 23 9.20 -1.03 -1.58
CA GLN A 23 10.14 -1.71 -2.48
C GLN A 23 11.56 -1.87 -1.89
N LYS A 24 11.91 -1.10 -0.85
CA LYS A 24 13.19 -1.26 -0.16
C LYS A 24 13.26 -2.56 0.65
N TYR A 25 12.12 -3.05 1.10
CA TYR A 25 12.01 -4.19 2.02
C TYR A 25 11.21 -5.36 1.45
N SER A 26 10.48 -5.15 0.36
CA SER A 26 9.75 -6.21 -0.33
C SER A 26 10.36 -6.50 -1.70
N LYS A 27 10.34 -7.78 -2.08
CA LYS A 27 10.58 -8.20 -3.46
C LYS A 27 9.36 -8.99 -3.90
N PHE A 28 8.44 -8.33 -4.62
CA PHE A 28 7.31 -9.03 -5.19
C PHE A 28 7.78 -10.02 -6.25
N GLU A 29 7.35 -11.26 -6.12
CA GLU A 29 7.67 -12.29 -7.09
C GLU A 29 6.97 -12.00 -8.42
N LYS A 30 7.62 -12.29 -9.53
CA LYS A 30 7.05 -12.16 -10.87
C LYS A 30 5.73 -12.93 -10.98
N GLY A 31 4.73 -12.29 -11.56
CA GLY A 31 3.39 -12.87 -11.71
C GLY A 31 2.50 -12.76 -10.48
N SER A 32 2.99 -12.17 -9.38
CA SER A 32 2.20 -11.99 -8.17
C SER A 32 1.01 -11.06 -8.37
N TYR A 33 -0.07 -11.37 -7.66
CA TYR A 33 -1.24 -10.52 -7.49
C TYR A 33 -1.14 -9.75 -6.17
N ILE A 34 -1.18 -8.43 -6.25
CA ILE A 34 -1.06 -7.52 -5.11
C ILE A 34 -2.34 -6.72 -4.96
N LEU A 35 -2.96 -6.77 -3.77
CA LEU A 35 -4.13 -5.96 -3.44
C LEU A 35 -3.71 -4.71 -2.67
N ASP A 36 -4.05 -3.54 -3.19
CA ASP A 36 -3.92 -2.26 -2.48
C ASP A 36 -5.26 -1.87 -1.86
N ILE A 37 -5.35 -1.92 -0.55
CA ILE A 37 -6.58 -1.66 0.20
C ILE A 37 -6.64 -0.21 0.65
N GLY A 38 -7.74 0.45 0.27
CA GLY A 38 -7.93 1.88 0.54
C GLY A 38 -6.96 2.73 -0.26
N THR A 39 -6.79 2.39 -1.52
CA THR A 39 -5.78 2.97 -2.41
C THR A 39 -5.88 4.50 -2.56
N GLY A 40 -7.05 5.09 -2.33
CA GLY A 40 -7.26 6.51 -2.46
C GLY A 40 -6.99 7.00 -3.88
N GLY A 41 -6.05 7.92 -4.02
CA GLY A 41 -5.57 8.41 -5.32
C GLY A 41 -4.54 7.49 -5.99
N GLY A 42 -4.47 6.20 -5.60
CA GLY A 42 -3.56 5.23 -6.19
C GLY A 42 -2.27 4.99 -5.40
N PHE A 43 -2.26 5.30 -4.10
CA PHE A 43 -1.08 5.13 -3.25
C PHE A 43 -1.31 4.09 -2.15
N PRO A 44 -0.46 3.07 -2.02
CA PRO A 44 0.83 2.91 -2.70
C PRO A 44 0.78 2.16 -4.05
N GLY A 45 -0.38 1.68 -4.50
CA GLY A 45 -0.50 0.73 -5.60
C GLY A 45 0.05 1.21 -6.95
N VAL A 46 -0.26 2.44 -7.40
CA VAL A 46 0.20 2.94 -8.70
C VAL A 46 1.73 3.06 -8.77
N PRO A 47 2.43 3.69 -7.81
CA PRO A 47 3.89 3.71 -7.82
C PRO A 47 4.51 2.32 -7.81
N LEU A 48 3.96 1.40 -7.03
CA LEU A 48 4.47 0.02 -6.96
C LEU A 48 4.24 -0.72 -8.28
N ALA A 49 3.09 -0.51 -8.94
CA ALA A 49 2.79 -1.13 -10.23
C ALA A 49 3.75 -0.66 -11.34
N ILE A 50 4.15 0.61 -11.31
CA ILE A 50 5.11 1.17 -12.29
C ILE A 50 6.46 0.46 -12.19
N VAL A 51 6.94 0.22 -10.97
CA VAL A 51 8.28 -0.38 -10.75
C VAL A 51 8.25 -1.91 -10.72
N ASN A 52 7.07 -2.53 -10.75
CA ASN A 52 6.88 -3.98 -10.82
C ASN A 52 5.95 -4.37 -12.01
N PRO A 53 6.38 -4.13 -13.25
CA PRO A 53 5.52 -4.33 -14.43
C PRO A 53 5.12 -5.79 -14.66
N GLU A 54 5.81 -6.74 -14.05
CA GLU A 54 5.54 -8.17 -14.15
C GLU A 54 4.54 -8.69 -13.10
N CYS A 55 4.08 -7.81 -12.18
CA CYS A 55 3.07 -8.11 -11.17
C CYS A 55 1.73 -7.48 -11.54
N GLN A 56 0.64 -8.03 -11.03
CA GLN A 56 -0.72 -7.51 -11.22
C GLN A 56 -1.19 -6.79 -9.95
N PHE A 57 -1.63 -5.57 -10.09
CA PHE A 57 -2.11 -4.75 -8.96
C PHE A 57 -3.61 -4.54 -9.06
N VAL A 58 -4.31 -4.86 -7.99
CA VAL A 58 -5.73 -4.62 -7.80
C VAL A 58 -5.89 -3.51 -6.77
N LEU A 59 -6.42 -2.37 -7.18
CA LEU A 59 -6.56 -1.18 -6.35
C LEU A 59 -8.01 -1.03 -5.90
N LEU A 60 -8.24 -1.20 -4.60
CA LEU A 60 -9.57 -1.22 -4.01
C LEU A 60 -9.80 0.04 -3.17
N ASP A 61 -10.93 0.72 -3.41
CA ASP A 61 -11.41 1.83 -2.57
C ASP A 61 -12.94 1.83 -2.55
N SER A 62 -13.51 2.25 -1.43
CA SER A 62 -14.96 2.42 -1.28
C SER A 62 -15.49 3.74 -1.87
N ILE A 63 -14.62 4.61 -2.36
CA ILE A 63 -14.96 5.91 -2.92
C ILE A 63 -14.67 5.92 -4.43
N GLY A 64 -15.71 5.71 -5.24
CA GLY A 64 -15.57 5.58 -6.69
C GLY A 64 -14.95 6.79 -7.41
N LYS A 65 -15.11 8.01 -6.88
CA LYS A 65 -14.47 9.21 -7.43
C LYS A 65 -12.94 9.14 -7.43
N LYS A 66 -12.36 8.49 -6.40
CA LYS A 66 -10.91 8.32 -6.31
C LYS A 66 -10.40 7.35 -7.37
N LEU A 67 -11.15 6.29 -7.64
CA LEU A 67 -10.80 5.30 -8.66
C LEU A 67 -10.81 5.88 -10.08
N LYS A 68 -11.68 6.85 -10.37
CA LYS A 68 -11.67 7.55 -11.67
C LYS A 68 -10.34 8.23 -11.96
N VAL A 69 -9.72 8.84 -10.94
CA VAL A 69 -8.39 9.46 -11.07
C VAL A 69 -7.34 8.40 -11.41
N ILE A 70 -7.43 7.23 -10.80
CA ILE A 70 -6.51 6.11 -11.09
C ILE A 70 -6.66 5.64 -12.53
N GLU A 71 -7.89 5.49 -13.02
CA GLU A 71 -8.15 5.09 -14.42
C GLU A 71 -7.58 6.12 -15.43
N GLU A 72 -7.68 7.42 -15.13
CA GLU A 72 -7.06 8.46 -15.96
C GLU A 72 -5.52 8.35 -15.96
N VAL A 73 -4.91 8.14 -14.79
CA VAL A 73 -3.45 7.94 -14.68
C VAL A 73 -3.01 6.69 -15.42
N LYS A 74 -3.74 5.59 -15.25
CA LYS A 74 -3.50 4.32 -15.94
C LYS A 74 -3.50 4.49 -17.46
N LEU A 75 -4.47 5.22 -17.99
CA LEU A 75 -4.56 5.50 -19.43
C LEU A 75 -3.41 6.39 -19.91
N LYS A 76 -3.12 7.47 -19.20
CA LYS A 76 -2.03 8.42 -19.55
C LYS A 76 -0.65 7.78 -19.53
N LEU A 77 -0.40 6.87 -18.58
CA LEU A 77 0.88 6.17 -18.42
C LEU A 77 0.90 4.81 -19.13
N ASN A 78 -0.19 4.42 -19.80
CA ASN A 78 -0.34 3.14 -20.50
C ASN A 78 -0.04 1.93 -19.59
N LEU A 79 -0.44 1.99 -18.32
CA LEU A 79 -0.23 0.89 -17.36
C LEU A 79 -1.20 -0.26 -17.65
N LYS A 80 -0.66 -1.45 -17.88
CA LYS A 80 -1.45 -2.65 -18.24
C LYS A 80 -1.67 -3.59 -17.06
N ASN A 81 -0.95 -3.37 -15.98
CA ASN A 81 -0.91 -4.24 -14.81
C ASN A 81 -1.69 -3.69 -13.61
N ILE A 82 -2.64 -2.79 -13.85
CA ILE A 82 -3.52 -2.22 -12.81
C ILE A 82 -4.98 -2.48 -13.19
N SER A 83 -5.75 -2.94 -12.20
CA SER A 83 -7.22 -2.95 -12.21
C SER A 83 -7.76 -2.25 -10.96
N THR A 84 -8.94 -1.64 -11.05
CA THR A 84 -9.59 -0.96 -9.94
C THR A 84 -10.86 -1.68 -9.53
N ILE A 85 -11.16 -1.69 -8.22
CA ILE A 85 -12.38 -2.27 -7.66
C ILE A 85 -13.04 -1.26 -6.72
N HIS A 86 -14.28 -0.90 -7.03
CA HIS A 86 -15.12 -0.07 -6.18
C HIS A 86 -15.91 -0.96 -5.21
N SER A 87 -15.38 -1.16 -4.02
CA SER A 87 -16.01 -1.98 -2.98
C SER A 87 -15.48 -1.61 -1.59
N ARG A 88 -16.22 -1.97 -0.57
CA ARG A 88 -15.68 -2.06 0.79
C ARG A 88 -14.82 -3.31 0.91
N VAL A 89 -13.76 -3.26 1.72
CA VAL A 89 -12.86 -4.42 1.88
C VAL A 89 -13.58 -5.62 2.48
N GLU A 90 -14.55 -5.40 3.35
CA GLU A 90 -15.33 -6.43 4.01
C GLU A 90 -16.22 -7.23 3.05
N GLU A 91 -16.58 -6.62 1.92
CA GLU A 91 -17.43 -7.21 0.88
C GLU A 91 -16.61 -7.83 -0.27
N HIS A 92 -15.32 -7.51 -0.31
CA HIS A 92 -14.43 -7.98 -1.36
C HIS A 92 -13.97 -9.41 -1.10
N THR A 93 -13.86 -10.20 -2.17
CA THR A 93 -13.32 -11.55 -2.14
C THR A 93 -12.23 -11.70 -3.20
N GLY A 94 -11.28 -12.55 -2.94
CA GLY A 94 -10.18 -12.80 -3.88
C GLY A 94 -9.00 -13.47 -3.16
N ALA A 95 -8.07 -13.96 -3.95
CA ALA A 95 -6.82 -14.52 -3.48
C ALA A 95 -5.65 -13.67 -4.00
N TYR A 96 -4.78 -13.27 -3.11
CA TYR A 96 -3.66 -12.39 -3.39
C TYR A 96 -2.38 -12.94 -2.77
N ASN A 97 -1.25 -12.71 -3.44
CA ASN A 97 0.05 -13.06 -2.89
C ASN A 97 0.50 -12.04 -1.84
N TYR A 98 0.17 -10.77 -2.06
CA TYR A 98 0.52 -9.68 -1.14
C TYR A 98 -0.66 -8.72 -0.96
N ILE A 99 -0.71 -8.11 0.20
CA ILE A 99 -1.58 -6.98 0.47
C ILE A 99 -0.70 -5.77 0.80
N VAL A 100 -1.00 -4.63 0.21
CA VAL A 100 -0.36 -3.36 0.54
C VAL A 100 -1.42 -2.36 1.00
N SER A 101 -1.05 -1.45 1.86
CA SER A 101 -1.96 -0.38 2.29
C SER A 101 -1.20 0.77 2.92
N ARG A 102 -1.84 1.93 2.99
CA ARG A 102 -1.29 3.12 3.63
C ARG A 102 -2.28 3.76 4.59
N ALA A 103 -2.00 3.64 5.88
CA ALA A 103 -2.65 4.39 6.97
C ALA A 103 -4.19 4.46 6.89
N VAL A 104 -4.86 3.39 6.47
CA VAL A 104 -6.33 3.34 6.34
C VAL A 104 -7.00 3.38 7.71
N THR A 105 -6.43 2.67 8.68
CA THR A 105 -6.91 2.60 10.07
C THR A 105 -5.77 2.11 10.99
N ASN A 106 -6.05 1.81 12.26
CA ASN A 106 -5.07 1.14 13.12
C ASN A 106 -4.86 -0.32 12.70
N LEU A 107 -3.70 -0.90 13.03
CA LEU A 107 -3.32 -2.25 12.62
C LEU A 107 -4.30 -3.34 13.06
N PRO A 108 -4.73 -3.40 14.34
CA PRO A 108 -5.67 -4.42 14.78
C PRO A 108 -6.97 -4.42 13.97
N LYS A 109 -7.52 -3.24 13.73
CA LYS A 109 -8.73 -3.08 12.93
C LYS A 109 -8.47 -3.44 11.46
N PHE A 110 -7.33 -3.05 10.90
CA PHE A 110 -6.96 -3.40 9.54
C PHE A 110 -6.92 -4.94 9.38
N ILE A 111 -6.22 -5.64 10.27
CA ILE A 111 -6.14 -7.10 10.26
C ILE A 111 -7.52 -7.73 10.38
N GLN A 112 -8.38 -7.20 11.27
CA GLN A 112 -9.76 -7.68 11.43
C GLN A 112 -10.57 -7.55 10.14
N LEU A 113 -10.46 -6.41 9.45
CA LEU A 113 -11.19 -6.14 8.21
C LEU A 113 -10.69 -6.99 7.03
N THR A 114 -9.42 -7.37 7.04
CA THR A 114 -8.76 -8.08 5.93
C THR A 114 -8.58 -9.56 6.16
N LYS A 115 -8.89 -10.08 7.35
CA LYS A 115 -8.63 -11.48 7.75
C LYS A 115 -9.19 -12.53 6.78
N HIS A 116 -10.30 -12.23 6.11
CA HIS A 116 -10.95 -13.13 5.15
C HIS A 116 -10.19 -13.20 3.81
N LEU A 117 -9.30 -12.24 3.55
CA LEU A 117 -8.40 -12.18 2.38
C LEU A 117 -7.03 -12.79 2.69
N ILE A 118 -6.77 -13.16 3.95
CA ILE A 118 -5.52 -13.75 4.41
C ILE A 118 -5.76 -15.25 4.61
N PRO A 119 -5.33 -16.11 3.68
CA PRO A 119 -5.53 -17.54 3.79
C PRO A 119 -4.73 -18.10 4.96
N LYS A 120 -5.33 -19.01 5.73
CA LYS A 120 -4.69 -19.59 6.92
C LYS A 120 -3.54 -20.56 6.59
N GLU A 121 -3.63 -21.23 5.43
CA GLU A 121 -2.73 -22.32 5.04
C GLU A 121 -2.39 -22.24 3.54
N SER A 122 -2.07 -21.05 3.03
CA SER A 122 -1.67 -20.91 1.64
C SER A 122 -0.19 -20.56 1.54
N GLU A 123 0.57 -21.38 0.86
CA GLU A 123 1.95 -21.09 0.50
C GLU A 123 2.07 -19.92 -0.49
N ASP A 124 0.95 -19.53 -1.13
CA ASP A 124 0.92 -18.45 -2.10
C ASP A 124 0.82 -17.05 -1.47
N PHE A 125 0.28 -16.96 -0.23
CA PHE A 125 0.24 -15.70 0.49
C PHE A 125 1.58 -15.42 1.17
N ARG A 126 2.19 -14.29 0.86
CA ARG A 126 3.53 -13.91 1.32
C ARG A 126 3.52 -12.88 2.45
N GLY A 127 2.50 -12.03 2.51
CA GLY A 127 2.38 -11.06 3.60
C GLY A 127 1.69 -9.76 3.26
N ILE A 128 1.64 -8.90 4.25
CA ILE A 128 1.10 -7.55 4.16
C ILE A 128 2.24 -6.55 4.37
N TYR A 129 2.31 -5.53 3.52
CA TYR A 129 3.18 -4.37 3.72
C TYR A 129 2.31 -3.14 3.99
N TYR A 130 2.37 -2.66 5.22
CA TYR A 130 1.56 -1.55 5.69
C TYR A 130 2.42 -0.31 5.96
N LEU A 131 2.10 0.79 5.27
CA LEU A 131 2.78 2.07 5.47
C LEU A 131 2.14 2.84 6.62
N LYS A 132 2.94 3.21 7.60
CA LYS A 132 2.49 3.93 8.78
C LYS A 132 3.49 5.02 9.18
N GLY A 133 3.01 5.98 9.95
CA GLY A 133 3.84 7.01 10.56
C GLY A 133 3.42 7.27 12.00
N GLY A 134 4.30 7.90 12.77
CA GLY A 134 4.09 8.20 14.18
C GLY A 134 4.29 7.01 15.10
N GLU A 135 3.75 7.09 16.32
CA GLU A 135 3.83 6.05 17.34
C GLU A 135 2.68 5.04 17.19
N PHE A 136 3.00 3.75 17.22
CA PHE A 136 2.02 2.66 17.08
C PHE A 136 2.45 1.36 17.81
N ASN A 137 3.35 1.48 18.78
CA ASN A 137 3.83 0.33 19.56
C ASN A 137 2.67 -0.40 20.28
N ASP A 138 1.70 0.36 20.79
CA ASP A 138 0.52 -0.22 21.45
C ASP A 138 -0.31 -1.08 20.46
N GLU A 139 -0.37 -0.68 19.20
CA GLU A 139 -1.06 -1.46 18.17
C GLU A 139 -0.32 -2.79 17.88
N LEU A 140 1.02 -2.74 17.79
CA LEU A 140 1.85 -3.92 17.55
C LEU A 140 1.72 -4.95 18.67
N ASN A 141 1.63 -4.49 19.91
CA ASN A 141 1.50 -5.36 21.08
C ASN A 141 0.17 -6.14 21.13
N THR A 142 -0.84 -5.71 20.36
CA THR A 142 -2.16 -6.33 20.34
C THR A 142 -2.39 -7.29 19.17
N ILE A 143 -1.50 -7.31 18.18
CA ILE A 143 -1.65 -8.20 17.02
C ILE A 143 -0.94 -9.55 17.25
N GLN A 144 -1.54 -10.61 16.68
CA GLN A 144 -1.00 -11.98 16.79
C GLN A 144 -0.12 -12.37 15.59
N MET A 145 -0.18 -11.61 14.49
CA MET A 145 0.66 -11.88 13.32
C MET A 145 2.12 -11.57 13.63
N LYS A 146 3.02 -12.39 13.07
CA LYS A 146 4.44 -12.05 13.08
C LYS A 146 4.65 -10.73 12.34
N HIS A 147 5.49 -9.88 12.86
CA HIS A 147 5.74 -8.58 12.25
C HIS A 147 7.20 -8.17 12.30
N LYS A 148 7.59 -7.39 11.31
CA LYS A 148 8.84 -6.64 11.28
C LYS A 148 8.53 -5.18 10.99
N VAL A 149 9.28 -4.28 11.59
CA VAL A 149 9.14 -2.83 11.41
C VAL A 149 10.43 -2.30 10.82
N TYR A 150 10.30 -1.60 9.70
CA TYR A 150 11.43 -1.02 8.98
C TYR A 150 11.30 0.50 8.95
N ASP A 151 12.34 1.19 9.41
CA ASP A 151 12.43 2.65 9.32
C ASP A 151 12.68 3.09 7.87
N LEU A 152 11.99 4.14 7.44
CA LEU A 152 12.20 4.73 6.12
C LEU A 152 13.20 5.90 6.15
N GLN A 153 13.51 6.45 7.31
CA GLN A 153 14.50 7.52 7.46
C GLN A 153 15.85 7.19 6.81
N PRO A 154 16.43 5.98 6.96
CA PRO A 154 17.72 5.66 6.32
C PRO A 154 17.64 5.59 4.78
N CYS A 155 16.45 5.53 4.21
CA CYS A 155 16.23 5.38 2.76
C CYS A 155 16.05 6.72 2.04
N PHE A 156 15.72 7.79 2.77
CA PHE A 156 15.35 9.10 2.21
C PHE A 156 15.89 10.23 3.07
N GLU A 157 16.31 11.32 2.43
CA GLU A 157 16.90 12.48 3.12
C GLU A 157 15.88 13.44 3.72
N GLU A 158 14.62 13.40 3.24
CA GLU A 158 13.58 14.33 3.67
C GLU A 158 13.13 14.05 5.12
N ALA A 159 13.03 15.09 5.95
CA ALA A 159 12.54 15.02 7.34
C ALA A 159 11.15 14.35 7.48
N PHE A 160 10.34 14.36 6.41
CA PHE A 160 9.08 13.64 6.33
C PHE A 160 9.21 12.15 6.71
N PHE A 161 10.35 11.53 6.42
CA PHE A 161 10.57 10.09 6.64
C PHE A 161 11.07 9.73 8.03
N GLU A 162 11.39 10.71 8.89
CA GLU A 162 11.85 10.47 10.27
C GLU A 162 10.89 9.59 11.09
N THR A 163 9.59 9.73 10.84
CA THR A 163 8.55 8.97 11.54
C THR A 163 7.87 7.91 10.67
N LYS A 164 8.31 7.74 9.42
CA LYS A 164 7.65 6.81 8.49
C LYS A 164 8.28 5.42 8.53
N LYS A 165 7.42 4.42 8.52
CA LYS A 165 7.81 3.02 8.64
C LYS A 165 7.03 2.14 7.65
N VAL A 166 7.65 1.03 7.26
CA VAL A 166 6.99 -0.10 6.63
C VAL A 166 6.82 -1.18 7.70
N ILE A 167 5.62 -1.69 7.84
CA ILE A 167 5.31 -2.83 8.71
C ILE A 167 5.03 -4.02 7.80
N GLU A 168 5.85 -5.04 7.93
CA GLU A 168 5.64 -6.34 7.29
C GLU A 168 4.89 -7.24 8.27
N LEU A 169 3.77 -7.82 7.84
CA LEU A 169 2.99 -8.78 8.61
C LEU A 169 2.98 -10.12 7.87
N THR A 170 3.29 -11.20 8.59
CA THR A 170 3.29 -12.57 8.06
C THR A 170 2.58 -13.52 9.02
N HIS A 171 2.32 -14.77 8.57
CA HIS A 171 1.79 -15.83 9.43
C HIS A 171 2.76 -16.23 10.54
#